data_ef785b1fa57b1c024e71cd050741452a
#
_entry.id   ef785b1fa57b1c024e71cd050741452a
#
_cell.length_a   1.000
_cell.length_b   1.000
_cell.length_c   1.000
_cell.angle_alpha   90.00
_cell.angle_beta   90.00
_cell.angle_gamma   90.00
#
_symmetry.space_group_name_H-M   'P 1'
#
loop_
_entity.id
_entity.type
_entity.pdbx_description
1 polymer ?
#
loop_
_entity_poly.entity_id
_entity_poly.type
_entity_poly.pdbx_seq_one_letter_code
_entity_poly.pdbx_strand_id
1 'polypeptide(L)'
;TGQGSPTGIAIYEGDLLPKVFQGQMMHCDAGPRVVRAYPVTKSGAGYKGEIVNMLQSKDPWYRPSDVCTAPDGSVFVADWHDGHVGGHHMTDHKPGQMTGRIYRLTPKGKNTQYTISKKRTALSMLSSPNMAARYIGWQQLNKVGAKAESTLGKLWKGDDQRPRARALHLLARIKGLEKKYIGAALKDANPD
;
A
#
# COMPACT_ATOMS: atom_id res chain seq x y z
N THR A 1 12.84 24.17 -2.59
CA THR A 1 12.71 23.12 -1.59
C THR A 1 12.85 23.72 -0.21
N GLY A 2 11.93 24.30 0.37
CA GLY A 2 12.00 24.96 1.65
C GLY A 2 12.13 24.01 2.83
N GLN A 3 11.64 24.40 3.96
CA GLN A 3 11.65 23.67 5.23
C GLN A 3 10.83 22.36 5.10
N GLY A 4 11.43 21.36 4.47
CA GLY A 4 10.85 20.03 4.36
C GLY A 4 10.83 19.36 5.73
N SER A 5 9.76 18.67 6.01
CA SER A 5 9.62 17.78 7.17
C SER A 5 9.04 16.48 6.69
N PRO A 6 9.86 15.67 6.01
CA PRO A 6 9.41 14.40 5.45
C PRO A 6 8.98 13.47 6.57
N THR A 7 7.84 12.84 6.38
CA THR A 7 7.22 11.91 7.32
C THR A 7 6.87 10.60 6.61
N GLY A 8 5.61 10.17 6.59
CA GLY A 8 5.20 8.91 6.01
C GLY A 8 5.43 8.80 4.50
N ILE A 9 5.77 7.61 4.05
CA ILE A 9 6.00 7.26 2.66
C ILE A 9 5.33 5.92 2.33
N ALA A 10 4.72 5.82 1.15
CA ALA A 10 4.16 4.58 0.64
C ALA A 10 4.28 4.51 -0.89
N ILE A 11 4.21 3.31 -1.43
CA ILE A 11 3.99 3.11 -2.86
C ILE A 11 2.49 2.97 -3.11
N TYR A 12 1.97 3.70 -4.10
CA TYR A 12 0.58 3.55 -4.49
C TYR A 12 0.37 2.24 -5.25
N GLU A 13 -0.15 1.23 -4.56
CA GLU A 13 -0.43 -0.09 -5.12
C GLU A 13 -1.91 -0.29 -5.47
N GLY A 14 -2.68 0.80 -5.57
CA GLY A 14 -4.10 0.76 -5.93
C GLY A 14 -4.33 0.92 -7.43
N ASP A 15 -5.58 0.74 -7.83
CA ASP A 15 -6.08 0.91 -9.19
C ASP A 15 -7.21 1.96 -9.31
N LEU A 16 -7.54 2.61 -8.19
CA LEU A 16 -8.62 3.61 -8.13
C LEU A 16 -8.20 4.99 -8.63
N LEU A 17 -7.00 5.45 -8.25
CA LEU A 17 -6.45 6.72 -8.70
C LEU A 17 -5.93 6.60 -10.14
N PRO A 18 -5.69 7.74 -10.84
CA PRO A 18 -5.15 7.74 -12.20
C PRO A 18 -3.91 6.86 -12.35
N LYS A 19 -3.78 6.22 -13.51
CA LYS A 19 -2.70 5.26 -13.82
C LYS A 19 -1.30 5.83 -13.60
N VAL A 20 -1.11 7.13 -13.76
CA VAL A 20 0.16 7.83 -13.54
C VAL A 20 0.70 7.64 -12.11
N PHE A 21 -0.15 7.36 -11.14
CA PHE A 21 0.23 7.13 -9.75
C PHE A 21 0.53 5.66 -9.43
N GLN A 22 0.12 4.73 -10.28
CA GLN A 22 0.28 3.30 -10.00
C GLN A 22 1.74 2.89 -9.94
N GLY A 23 2.15 2.26 -8.84
CA GLY A 23 3.53 1.88 -8.58
C GLY A 23 4.45 3.04 -8.22
N GLN A 24 3.92 4.26 -8.06
CA GLN A 24 4.71 5.45 -7.74
C GLN A 24 4.72 5.75 -6.25
N MET A 25 5.76 6.42 -5.82
CA MET A 25 5.93 6.84 -4.44
C MET A 25 4.98 7.97 -4.09
N MET A 26 4.34 7.85 -2.93
CA MET A 26 3.64 8.92 -2.24
C MET A 26 4.40 9.29 -0.97
N HIS A 27 4.43 10.57 -0.63
CA HIS A 27 5.21 11.08 0.49
C HIS A 27 4.47 12.22 1.18
N CYS A 28 4.42 12.16 2.50
CA CYS A 28 3.92 13.22 3.35
C CYS A 28 5.05 14.20 3.69
N ASP A 29 4.78 15.48 3.52
CA ASP A 29 5.71 16.56 3.86
C ASP A 29 5.00 17.55 4.78
N ALA A 30 5.21 17.39 6.08
CA ALA A 30 4.50 18.11 7.13
C ALA A 30 4.81 19.62 7.14
N GLY A 31 6.04 20.01 6.82
CA GLY A 31 6.46 21.42 6.76
C GLY A 31 5.64 22.23 5.77
N PRO A 32 5.66 21.91 4.48
CA PRO A 32 4.86 22.59 3.45
C PRO A 32 3.39 22.15 3.43
N ARG A 33 2.94 21.28 4.32
CA ARG A 33 1.53 20.87 4.46
C ARG A 33 0.97 20.20 3.20
N VAL A 34 1.70 19.23 2.68
CA VAL A 34 1.38 18.60 1.40
C VAL A 34 1.66 17.11 1.39
N VAL A 35 0.84 16.35 0.71
CA VAL A 35 1.15 14.99 0.27
C VAL A 35 1.49 15.06 -1.22
N ARG A 36 2.64 14.52 -1.59
CA ARG A 36 3.15 14.50 -2.96
C ARG A 36 3.19 13.08 -3.51
N ALA A 37 3.00 12.97 -4.82
CA ALA A 37 3.41 11.80 -5.58
C ALA A 37 4.60 12.17 -6.47
N TYR A 38 5.41 11.15 -6.77
CA TYR A 38 6.59 11.31 -7.61
C TYR A 38 6.53 10.31 -8.77
N PRO A 39 5.71 10.61 -9.81
CA PRO A 39 5.72 9.82 -11.03
C PRO A 39 7.11 9.79 -11.64
N VAL A 40 7.63 8.58 -11.88
CA VAL A 40 8.97 8.35 -12.41
C VAL A 40 8.87 7.65 -13.76
N THR A 41 9.60 8.16 -14.74
CA THR A 41 9.74 7.56 -16.07
C THR A 41 11.20 7.29 -16.38
N LYS A 42 11.46 6.25 -17.19
CA LYS A 42 12.81 6.00 -17.68
C LYS A 42 13.24 7.13 -18.63
N SER A 43 14.48 7.60 -18.51
CA SER A 43 15.05 8.66 -19.34
C SER A 43 16.53 8.37 -19.59
N GLY A 44 16.86 7.91 -20.79
CA GLY A 44 18.20 7.44 -21.12
C GLY A 44 18.67 6.32 -20.20
N ALA A 45 19.86 6.45 -19.63
CA ALA A 45 20.41 5.52 -18.63
C ALA A 45 19.91 5.75 -17.20
N GLY A 46 19.00 6.70 -16.99
CA GLY A 46 18.48 7.07 -15.67
C GLY A 46 16.97 7.21 -15.66
N TYR A 47 16.50 8.08 -14.78
CA TYR A 47 15.07 8.32 -14.57
C TYR A 47 14.78 9.82 -14.51
N LYS A 48 13.59 10.19 -14.97
CA LYS A 48 13.01 11.52 -14.78
C LYS A 48 11.82 11.41 -13.83
N GLY A 49 11.82 12.21 -12.76
CA GLY A 49 10.70 12.31 -11.82
C GLY A 49 9.94 13.62 -12.01
N GLU A 50 8.66 13.59 -11.71
CA GLU A 50 7.80 14.75 -11.61
C GLU A 50 7.31 14.88 -10.17
N ILE A 51 6.90 16.08 -9.77
CA ILE A 51 6.31 16.32 -8.44
C ILE A 51 4.85 16.70 -8.65
N VAL A 52 3.95 15.88 -8.09
CA VAL A 52 2.51 16.14 -8.14
C VAL A 52 1.97 16.27 -6.73
N ASN A 53 1.39 17.43 -6.40
CA ASN A 53 0.71 17.61 -5.14
C ASN A 53 -0.65 16.89 -5.17
N MET A 54 -0.79 15.85 -4.37
CA MET A 54 -2.01 15.04 -4.29
C MET A 54 -3.03 15.64 -3.31
N LEU A 55 -2.55 16.12 -2.18
CA LEU A 55 -3.35 16.76 -1.14
C LEU A 55 -2.56 17.91 -0.55
N GLN A 56 -3.15 19.08 -0.52
CA GLN A 56 -2.59 20.27 0.11
C GLN A 56 -3.66 20.99 0.91
N SER A 57 -3.32 21.50 2.09
CA SER A 57 -4.24 22.25 2.93
C SER A 57 -3.76 23.69 3.15
N LYS A 58 -4.72 24.62 3.23
CA LYS A 58 -4.49 25.98 3.69
C LYS A 58 -4.52 26.10 5.20
N ASP A 59 -4.98 25.07 5.91
CA ASP A 59 -4.98 25.01 7.37
C ASP A 59 -3.53 25.04 7.88
N PRO A 60 -3.12 26.07 8.65
CA PRO A 60 -1.75 26.19 9.15
C PRO A 60 -1.36 25.05 10.11
N TRP A 61 -2.32 24.33 10.65
CA TRP A 61 -2.11 23.20 11.57
C TRP A 61 -2.08 21.84 10.86
N TYR A 62 -2.42 21.78 9.58
CA TYR A 62 -2.35 20.53 8.82
C TYR A 62 -0.90 20.02 8.75
N ARG A 63 -0.67 18.79 9.25
CA ARG A 63 0.62 18.11 9.26
C ARG A 63 0.45 16.66 8.81
N PRO A 64 0.51 16.39 7.52
CA PRO A 64 0.43 15.02 7.05
C PRO A 64 1.62 14.23 7.61
N SER A 65 1.32 13.19 8.38
CA SER A 65 2.30 12.39 9.11
C SER A 65 2.49 10.99 8.53
N ASP A 66 1.45 10.44 7.92
CA ASP A 66 1.53 9.12 7.29
C ASP A 66 0.54 8.96 6.15
N VAL A 67 0.82 8.02 5.24
CA VAL A 67 0.01 7.74 4.05
C VAL A 67 -0.02 6.25 3.76
N CYS A 68 -1.20 5.72 3.43
CA CYS A 68 -1.34 4.32 3.02
C CYS A 68 -2.42 4.13 1.96
N THR A 69 -2.31 3.03 1.20
CA THR A 69 -3.30 2.63 0.20
C THR A 69 -4.31 1.66 0.82
N ALA A 70 -5.59 2.01 0.80
CA ALA A 70 -6.67 1.16 1.26
C ALA A 70 -6.96 -0.01 0.28
N PRO A 71 -7.65 -1.08 0.74
CA PRO A 71 -7.98 -2.23 -0.10
C PRO A 71 -8.82 -1.91 -1.35
N ASP A 72 -9.56 -0.80 -1.34
CA ASP A 72 -10.35 -0.32 -2.48
C ASP A 72 -9.56 0.60 -3.43
N GLY A 73 -8.28 0.82 -3.15
CA GLY A 73 -7.40 1.70 -3.92
C GLY A 73 -7.50 3.19 -3.54
N SER A 74 -8.34 3.57 -2.57
CA SER A 74 -8.29 4.92 -2.02
C SER A 74 -7.01 5.13 -1.18
N VAL A 75 -6.66 6.38 -0.92
CA VAL A 75 -5.48 6.71 -0.12
C VAL A 75 -5.93 7.35 1.19
N PHE A 76 -5.46 6.84 2.31
CA PHE A 76 -5.63 7.46 3.61
C PHE A 76 -4.40 8.27 3.99
N VAL A 77 -4.62 9.43 4.57
CA VAL A 77 -3.58 10.34 5.05
C VAL A 77 -3.89 10.69 6.50
N ALA A 78 -2.94 10.41 7.39
CA ALA A 78 -3.00 10.84 8.77
C ALA A 78 -2.54 12.30 8.90
N ASP A 79 -3.30 13.11 9.61
CA ASP A 79 -2.98 14.50 9.93
C ASP A 79 -2.69 14.60 11.42
N TRP A 80 -1.45 14.90 11.77
CA TRP A 80 -1.03 15.10 13.16
C TRP A 80 -1.65 16.35 13.78
N HIS A 81 -2.00 17.35 12.96
CA HIS A 81 -2.63 18.60 13.36
C HIS A 81 -1.87 19.36 14.44
N ASP A 82 -0.73 19.93 14.06
CA ASP A 82 0.18 20.65 14.94
C ASP A 82 0.52 22.04 14.37
N GLY A 83 0.57 23.04 15.23
CA GLY A 83 0.94 24.42 14.85
C GLY A 83 2.40 24.57 14.41
N HIS A 84 3.28 23.66 14.81
CA HIS A 84 4.71 23.71 14.53
C HIS A 84 5.25 22.42 13.90
N VAL A 85 6.48 22.48 13.41
CA VAL A 85 7.21 21.35 12.83
C VAL A 85 8.65 21.39 13.32
N GLY A 86 9.18 20.26 13.81
CA GLY A 86 10.54 20.15 14.30
C GLY A 86 10.62 20.04 15.83
N GLY A 87 11.84 19.96 16.37
CA GLY A 87 12.10 19.90 17.81
C GLY A 87 11.91 21.27 18.44
N HIS A 88 10.77 21.54 18.96
CA HIS A 88 10.34 22.84 19.45
C HIS A 88 9.50 22.69 20.70
N HIS A 89 9.11 23.84 21.28
CA HIS A 89 8.15 23.87 22.35
C HIS A 89 6.87 23.15 21.92
N MET A 90 6.47 22.15 22.69
CA MET A 90 5.22 21.48 22.49
C MET A 90 4.11 22.53 22.50
N THR A 91 3.35 22.59 21.43
CA THR A 91 2.19 23.50 21.34
C THR A 91 0.95 22.93 22.02
N ASP A 92 1.13 21.93 22.84
CA ASP A 92 0.13 21.17 23.58
C ASP A 92 -0.61 21.98 24.66
N HIS A 93 -0.46 23.29 24.61
CA HIS A 93 -1.07 24.17 25.63
C HIS A 93 -2.59 24.29 25.55
N LYS A 94 -3.20 23.72 24.49
CA LYS A 94 -4.66 23.74 24.30
C LYS A 94 -5.16 22.38 23.84
N PRO A 95 -5.29 21.39 24.73
CA PRO A 95 -5.70 20.03 24.37
C PRO A 95 -6.99 19.95 23.54
N GLY A 96 -7.94 20.86 23.77
CA GLY A 96 -9.18 20.92 22.99
C GLY A 96 -9.02 21.36 21.51
N GLN A 97 -7.84 21.84 21.11
CA GLN A 97 -7.52 22.20 19.71
C GLN A 97 -6.69 21.12 19.00
N MET A 98 -6.21 20.14 19.73
CA MET A 98 -5.42 19.03 19.19
C MET A 98 -6.34 17.95 18.63
N THR A 99 -6.88 18.21 17.47
CA THR A 99 -7.81 17.30 16.79
C THR A 99 -7.14 16.75 15.54
N GLY A 100 -6.44 15.62 15.69
CA GLY A 100 -5.93 14.85 14.56
C GLY A 100 -7.07 14.42 13.63
N ARG A 101 -6.75 14.24 12.34
CA ARG A 101 -7.71 13.88 11.29
C ARG A 101 -7.18 12.75 10.45
N ILE A 102 -8.09 11.98 9.88
CA ILE A 102 -7.77 11.02 8.82
C ILE A 102 -8.51 11.45 7.57
N TYR A 103 -7.76 11.81 6.54
CA TYR A 103 -8.33 12.12 5.23
C TYR A 103 -8.35 10.88 4.35
N ARG A 104 -9.36 10.79 3.52
CA ARG A 104 -9.47 9.78 2.48
C ARG A 104 -9.53 10.45 1.11
N LEU A 105 -8.59 10.09 0.24
CA LEU A 105 -8.52 10.59 -1.13
C LEU A 105 -9.14 9.56 -2.07
N THR A 106 -10.11 10.04 -2.88
CA THR A 106 -10.75 9.28 -3.96
C THR A 106 -10.90 10.18 -5.18
N PRO A 107 -11.06 9.64 -6.40
CA PRO A 107 -11.43 10.45 -7.53
C PRO A 107 -12.76 11.16 -7.29
N LYS A 108 -12.87 12.41 -7.77
CA LYS A 108 -14.07 13.23 -7.61
C LYS A 108 -15.32 12.47 -8.09
N GLY A 109 -16.36 12.47 -7.26
CA GLY A 109 -17.64 11.81 -7.56
C GLY A 109 -17.65 10.28 -7.37
N LYS A 110 -16.54 9.66 -6.94
CA LYS A 110 -16.50 8.23 -6.60
C LYS A 110 -16.49 8.05 -5.10
N ASN A 111 -17.64 7.71 -4.55
CA ASN A 111 -17.71 7.22 -3.15
C ASN A 111 -17.55 5.70 -3.18
N THR A 112 -16.31 5.25 -3.10
CA THR A 112 -16.00 3.82 -3.04
C THR A 112 -16.07 3.37 -1.59
N GLN A 113 -16.94 2.40 -1.32
CA GLN A 113 -16.87 1.62 -0.08
C GLN A 113 -16.15 0.31 -0.40
N TYR A 114 -15.14 -0.04 0.40
CA TYR A 114 -14.58 -1.38 0.32
C TYR A 114 -15.61 -2.35 0.87
N THR A 115 -16.30 -2.98 -0.03
CA THR A 115 -17.02 -4.22 0.26
C THR A 115 -16.12 -5.38 -0.12
N ILE A 116 -15.81 -6.27 0.83
CA ILE A 116 -15.33 -7.61 0.50
C ILE A 116 -16.47 -8.25 -0.31
N SER A 117 -16.54 -7.91 -1.60
CA SER A 117 -17.62 -8.39 -2.44
C SER A 117 -17.45 -9.90 -2.60
N LYS A 118 -18.57 -10.61 -2.60
CA LYS A 118 -18.62 -12.05 -2.96
C LYS A 118 -17.96 -12.36 -4.32
N LYS A 119 -17.70 -11.32 -5.14
CA LYS A 119 -17.03 -11.41 -6.46
C LYS A 119 -15.49 -11.45 -6.37
N ARG A 120 -14.87 -11.01 -5.27
CA ARG A 120 -13.41 -11.11 -5.09
C ARG A 120 -13.09 -12.35 -4.28
N THR A 121 -12.64 -13.39 -4.95
CA THR A 121 -12.15 -14.59 -4.28
C THR A 121 -10.86 -14.33 -3.53
N ALA A 122 -10.57 -15.10 -2.48
CA ALA A 122 -9.30 -15.02 -1.76
C ALA A 122 -8.10 -15.16 -2.70
N LEU A 123 -8.22 -15.98 -3.74
CA LEU A 123 -7.18 -16.17 -4.74
C LEU A 123 -6.96 -14.90 -5.59
N SER A 124 -8.04 -14.26 -6.07
CA SER A 124 -7.91 -13.01 -6.84
C SER A 124 -7.36 -11.87 -5.99
N MET A 125 -7.68 -11.85 -4.69
CA MET A 125 -7.09 -10.89 -3.75
C MET A 125 -5.60 -11.16 -3.52
N LEU A 126 -5.18 -12.41 -3.41
CA LEU A 126 -3.76 -12.78 -3.29
C LEU A 126 -2.93 -12.29 -4.49
N SER A 127 -3.52 -12.25 -5.67
CA SER A 127 -2.89 -11.77 -6.91
C SER A 127 -2.97 -10.24 -7.09
N SER A 128 -3.70 -9.53 -6.23
CA SER A 128 -3.87 -8.07 -6.33
C SER A 128 -2.54 -7.31 -6.25
N PRO A 129 -2.35 -6.20 -6.98
CA PRO A 129 -1.25 -5.28 -6.75
C PRO A 129 -1.34 -4.59 -5.38
N ASN A 130 -2.54 -4.47 -4.81
CA ASN A 130 -2.79 -3.80 -3.53
C ASN A 130 -2.38 -4.68 -2.35
N MET A 131 -1.45 -4.21 -1.51
CA MET A 131 -0.92 -4.98 -0.37
C MET A 131 -2.00 -5.33 0.66
N ALA A 132 -2.92 -4.42 0.98
CA ALA A 132 -3.98 -4.69 1.94
C ALA A 132 -4.96 -5.76 1.43
N ALA A 133 -5.32 -5.71 0.13
CA ALA A 133 -6.12 -6.76 -0.49
C ALA A 133 -5.39 -8.12 -0.50
N ARG A 134 -4.08 -8.12 -0.81
CA ARG A 134 -3.25 -9.35 -0.74
C ARG A 134 -3.24 -9.96 0.65
N TYR A 135 -3.09 -9.12 1.68
CA TYR A 135 -3.08 -9.59 3.06
C TYR A 135 -4.39 -10.26 3.46
N ILE A 136 -5.53 -9.67 3.08
CA ILE A 136 -6.85 -10.26 3.31
C ILE A 136 -6.97 -11.61 2.58
N GLY A 137 -6.57 -11.67 1.30
CA GLY A 137 -6.56 -12.92 0.53
C GLY A 137 -5.66 -13.99 1.15
N TRP A 138 -4.47 -13.58 1.60
CA TRP A 138 -3.53 -14.45 2.29
C TRP A 138 -4.12 -15.01 3.59
N GLN A 139 -4.71 -14.18 4.44
CA GLN A 139 -5.34 -14.62 5.69
C GLN A 139 -6.45 -15.62 5.44
N GLN A 140 -7.31 -15.37 4.46
CA GLN A 140 -8.41 -16.27 4.12
C GLN A 140 -7.89 -17.64 3.63
N LEU A 141 -6.90 -17.65 2.74
CA LEU A 141 -6.31 -18.89 2.22
C LEU A 141 -5.54 -19.66 3.29
N ASN A 142 -4.81 -18.96 4.15
CA ASN A 142 -4.12 -19.57 5.28
C ASN A 142 -5.10 -20.25 6.26
N LYS A 143 -6.25 -19.62 6.52
CA LYS A 143 -7.33 -20.21 7.34
C LYS A 143 -7.96 -21.46 6.70
N VAL A 144 -8.07 -21.47 5.38
CA VAL A 144 -8.58 -22.65 4.63
C VAL A 144 -7.62 -23.84 4.72
N GLY A 145 -6.31 -23.58 4.83
CA GLY A 145 -5.29 -24.61 5.03
C GLY A 145 -5.19 -25.60 3.88
N ALA A 146 -5.14 -26.91 4.20
CA ALA A 146 -4.95 -27.98 3.23
C ALA A 146 -5.98 -27.99 2.09
N LYS A 147 -7.21 -27.53 2.33
CA LYS A 147 -8.25 -27.45 1.28
C LYS A 147 -7.89 -26.45 0.17
N ALA A 148 -6.99 -25.51 0.43
CA ALA A 148 -6.51 -24.56 -0.57
C ALA A 148 -5.37 -25.12 -1.45
N GLU A 149 -4.77 -26.28 -1.13
CA GLU A 149 -3.58 -26.82 -1.78
C GLU A 149 -3.72 -26.87 -3.31
N SER A 150 -4.79 -27.49 -3.80
CA SER A 150 -5.01 -27.65 -5.25
C SER A 150 -5.04 -26.30 -5.99
N THR A 151 -5.73 -25.31 -5.41
CA THR A 151 -5.89 -23.98 -6.00
C THR A 151 -4.57 -23.17 -5.95
N LEU A 152 -3.90 -23.24 -4.81
CA LEU A 152 -2.58 -22.61 -4.64
C LEU A 152 -1.51 -23.27 -5.52
N GLY A 153 -1.57 -24.60 -5.68
CA GLY A 153 -0.66 -25.36 -6.55
C GLY A 153 -0.79 -24.96 -8.03
N LYS A 154 -2.01 -24.66 -8.50
CA LYS A 154 -2.21 -24.11 -9.86
C LYS A 154 -1.60 -22.71 -9.97
N LEU A 155 -1.79 -21.85 -8.98
CA LEU A 155 -1.21 -20.50 -8.98
C LEU A 155 0.32 -20.55 -8.95
N TRP A 156 0.92 -21.46 -8.18
CA TRP A 156 2.37 -21.64 -8.11
C TRP A 156 3.00 -22.08 -9.42
N LYS A 157 2.27 -22.82 -10.25
CA LYS A 157 2.71 -23.26 -11.57
C LYS A 157 2.43 -22.25 -12.69
N GLY A 158 1.86 -21.10 -12.39
CA GLY A 158 1.57 -20.03 -13.35
C GLY A 158 2.84 -19.29 -13.82
N ASP A 159 2.70 -18.41 -14.80
CA ASP A 159 3.83 -17.69 -15.41
C ASP A 159 4.26 -16.45 -14.62
N ASP A 160 3.34 -15.83 -13.87
CA ASP A 160 3.64 -14.62 -13.08
C ASP A 160 4.36 -14.99 -11.78
N GLN A 161 5.60 -14.57 -11.66
CA GLN A 161 6.51 -14.87 -10.54
C GLN A 161 5.96 -14.39 -9.20
N ARG A 162 5.28 -13.23 -9.14
CA ARG A 162 4.79 -12.66 -7.89
C ARG A 162 3.65 -13.47 -7.27
N PRO A 163 2.55 -13.80 -7.97
CA PRO A 163 1.56 -14.74 -7.45
C PRO A 163 2.13 -16.12 -7.16
N ARG A 164 3.11 -16.62 -7.94
CA ARG A 164 3.82 -17.88 -7.68
C ARG A 164 4.46 -17.88 -6.30
N ALA A 165 5.30 -16.87 -6.00
CA ALA A 165 5.97 -16.74 -4.72
C ALA A 165 4.97 -16.68 -3.55
N ARG A 166 3.89 -15.89 -3.70
CA ARG A 166 2.84 -15.78 -2.68
C ARG A 166 2.12 -17.11 -2.43
N ALA A 167 1.86 -17.87 -3.49
CA ALA A 167 1.26 -19.20 -3.38
C ALA A 167 2.20 -20.18 -2.67
N LEU A 168 3.50 -20.17 -3.01
CA LEU A 168 4.51 -20.99 -2.37
C LEU A 168 4.58 -20.76 -0.86
N HIS A 169 4.59 -19.51 -0.43
CA HIS A 169 4.57 -19.17 0.99
C HIS A 169 3.37 -19.76 1.75
N LEU A 170 2.20 -19.83 1.12
CA LEU A 170 1.02 -20.47 1.72
C LEU A 170 1.10 -22.00 1.67
N LEU A 171 1.55 -22.58 0.55
CA LEU A 171 1.72 -24.02 0.39
C LEU A 171 2.73 -24.60 1.38
N ALA A 172 3.85 -23.92 1.59
CA ALA A 172 4.87 -24.31 2.55
C ALA A 172 4.42 -24.20 4.02
N ARG A 173 3.29 -23.55 4.30
CA ARG A 173 2.70 -23.45 5.65
C ARG A 173 1.62 -24.51 5.91
N ILE A 174 1.23 -25.28 4.92
CA ILE A 174 0.26 -26.35 5.10
C ILE A 174 0.94 -27.51 5.86
N LYS A 175 0.45 -27.80 7.06
CA LYS A 175 1.03 -28.83 7.93
C LYS A 175 1.18 -30.17 7.19
N GLY A 176 2.40 -30.69 7.17
CA GLY A 176 2.76 -31.95 6.53
C GLY A 176 3.15 -31.82 5.05
N LEU A 177 3.05 -30.63 4.44
CA LEU A 177 3.42 -30.38 3.06
C LEU A 177 4.68 -29.51 2.91
N GLU A 178 5.26 -29.05 4.02
CA GLU A 178 6.41 -28.13 4.06
C GLU A 178 7.58 -28.67 3.23
N LYS A 179 8.00 -29.91 3.49
CA LYS A 179 9.13 -30.55 2.79
C LYS A 179 8.87 -30.69 1.28
N LYS A 180 7.62 -30.99 0.89
CA LYS A 180 7.21 -31.12 -0.50
C LYS A 180 7.44 -29.82 -1.25
N TYR A 181 6.91 -28.72 -0.74
CA TYR A 181 6.91 -27.44 -1.45
C TYR A 181 8.24 -26.71 -1.34
N ILE A 182 8.91 -26.74 -0.19
CA ILE A 182 10.26 -26.18 -0.02
C ILE A 182 11.25 -26.95 -0.91
N GLY A 183 11.21 -28.30 -0.88
CA GLY A 183 12.10 -29.11 -1.72
C GLY A 183 11.87 -28.95 -3.23
N ALA A 184 10.65 -28.64 -3.65
CA ALA A 184 10.35 -28.31 -5.05
C ALA A 184 10.83 -26.89 -5.41
N ALA A 185 10.67 -25.94 -4.51
CA ALA A 185 11.11 -24.55 -4.71
C ALA A 185 12.63 -24.44 -4.86
N LEU A 186 13.40 -25.22 -4.11
CA LEU A 186 14.88 -25.28 -4.23
C LEU A 186 15.36 -25.77 -5.60
N LYS A 187 14.47 -26.33 -6.41
CA LYS A 187 14.75 -26.81 -7.77
C LYS A 187 14.07 -25.94 -8.83
N ASP A 188 13.43 -24.85 -8.43
CA ASP A 188 12.79 -23.93 -9.38
C ASP A 188 13.84 -23.21 -10.21
N ALA A 189 13.56 -22.97 -11.48
CA ALA A 189 14.44 -22.23 -12.37
C ALA A 189 14.56 -20.74 -12.01
N ASN A 190 13.60 -20.22 -11.26
CA ASN A 190 13.63 -18.86 -10.72
C ASN A 190 14.24 -18.91 -9.30
N PRO A 191 15.39 -18.29 -9.04
CA PRO A 191 16.06 -18.30 -7.75
C PRO A 191 15.38 -17.42 -6.70
N ASP A 192 14.46 -16.47 -7.09
CA ASP A 192 13.82 -15.47 -6.19
C ASP A 192 12.55 -16.01 -5.47
#